data_de5c7be936dee24ec0bb742d1717dd10
#
_entry.id   de5c7be936dee24ec0bb742d1717dd10
#
_cell.length_a   1.000
_cell.length_b   1.000
_cell.length_c   1.000
_cell.angle_alpha   90.00
_cell.angle_beta   90.00
_cell.angle_gamma   90.00
#
_symmetry.space_group_name_H-M   'P 1'
#
loop_
_entity.id
_entity.type
_entity.pdbx_description
1 polymer ?
#
loop_
_entity_poly.entity_id
_entity_poly.type
_entity_poly.pdbx_seq_one_letter_code
_entity_poly.pdbx_strand_id
1 'polypeptide(L)'
;FFANLAREHTLGLVLIHHARKRGATLSGAPLFTPITLDDFRGSGHIVAMARSVLGLSVVQNGPQPDSNGPRQLEVIKSNVARLPEPLGFEMLPLAPAGVLLKWGTAPERWQAPTKLDECVTWLADWLGEAGEPLSPQDVIAEAKRMGFSRATVFRAREILGAKIKNTAGRRDPNNLWAWQDEDESVTA
;
A
#
# COMPACT_ATOMS: atom_id res chain seq x y z
N PHE A 1 -4.92 21.59 -31.98
CA PHE A 1 -4.20 20.99 -33.11
C PHE A 1 -4.49 19.49 -33.22
N PHE A 2 -4.11 18.64 -32.27
CA PHE A 2 -4.27 17.17 -32.35
C PHE A 2 -5.71 16.68 -32.53
N ALA A 3 -6.67 17.32 -31.86
CA ALA A 3 -8.07 16.93 -31.97
C ALA A 3 -8.63 17.25 -33.39
N ASN A 4 -8.18 18.32 -33.98
CA ASN A 4 -8.58 18.69 -35.38
C ASN A 4 -7.94 17.71 -36.37
N LEU A 5 -6.65 17.42 -36.22
CA LEU A 5 -5.94 16.46 -37.06
C LEU A 5 -6.61 15.09 -37.04
N ALA A 6 -6.94 14.58 -35.84
CA ALA A 6 -7.65 13.31 -35.68
C ALA A 6 -9.01 13.29 -36.36
N ARG A 7 -9.73 14.40 -36.29
CA ARG A 7 -11.07 14.54 -36.92
C ARG A 7 -10.98 14.64 -38.42
N GLU A 8 -10.12 15.50 -38.95
CA GLU A 8 -9.94 15.75 -40.39
C GLU A 8 -9.51 14.50 -41.16
N HIS A 9 -8.64 13.70 -40.53
CA HIS A 9 -8.07 12.51 -41.16
C HIS A 9 -8.63 11.18 -40.62
N THR A 10 -9.65 11.22 -39.77
CA THR A 10 -10.29 10.03 -39.17
C THR A 10 -9.24 9.10 -38.53
N LEU A 11 -8.32 9.68 -37.73
CA LEU A 11 -7.18 9.00 -37.13
C LEU A 11 -7.39 8.78 -35.63
N GLY A 12 -6.86 7.66 -35.12
CA GLY A 12 -6.54 7.51 -33.70
C GLY A 12 -5.13 8.05 -33.43
N LEU A 13 -5.00 8.92 -32.43
CA LEU A 13 -3.71 9.48 -32.00
C LEU A 13 -3.33 8.91 -30.64
N VAL A 14 -2.13 8.35 -30.55
CA VAL A 14 -1.52 7.91 -29.31
C VAL A 14 -0.31 8.79 -29.03
N LEU A 15 -0.32 9.47 -27.90
CA LEU A 15 0.78 10.31 -27.43
C LEU A 15 1.50 9.60 -26.28
N ILE A 16 2.80 9.42 -26.43
CA ILE A 16 3.65 8.86 -25.37
C ILE A 16 4.28 10.02 -24.63
N HIS A 17 4.09 10.08 -23.34
CA HIS A 17 4.59 11.13 -22.47
C HIS A 17 5.20 10.54 -21.19
N HIS A 18 6.37 11.03 -20.79
CA HIS A 18 6.97 10.64 -19.52
C HIS A 18 6.23 11.32 -18.36
N ALA A 19 5.85 10.53 -17.36
CA ALA A 19 5.36 11.07 -16.11
C ALA A 19 6.48 11.85 -15.39
N ARG A 20 6.09 12.83 -14.59
CA ARG A 20 7.03 13.61 -13.77
C ARG A 20 7.82 12.67 -12.86
N LYS A 21 9.13 12.92 -12.74
CA LYS A 21 9.94 12.29 -11.68
C LYS A 21 9.34 12.66 -10.32
N ARG A 22 8.93 11.66 -9.56
CA ARG A 22 8.47 11.85 -8.20
C ARG A 22 9.66 11.96 -7.26
N GLY A 23 9.42 12.56 -6.11
CA GLY A 23 10.45 12.70 -5.09
C GLY A 23 10.99 11.34 -4.65
N ALA A 24 12.15 11.36 -4.07
CA ALA A 24 12.72 10.24 -3.36
C ALA A 24 12.30 10.29 -1.88
N THR A 25 12.40 9.15 -1.18
CA THR A 25 12.36 9.09 0.28
C THR A 25 13.48 9.92 0.88
N LEU A 26 13.46 10.14 2.19
CA LEU A 26 14.59 10.79 2.92
C LEU A 26 15.91 10.04 2.72
N SER A 27 15.88 8.75 2.43
CA SER A 27 17.05 7.92 2.10
C SER A 27 17.46 7.98 0.63
N GLY A 28 16.78 8.79 -0.20
CA GLY A 28 17.08 8.91 -1.63
C GLY A 28 16.47 7.82 -2.52
N ALA A 29 15.76 6.86 -1.96
CA ALA A 29 15.11 5.79 -2.73
C ALA A 29 13.92 6.33 -3.55
N PRO A 30 13.73 5.89 -4.81
CA PRO A 30 12.62 6.34 -5.64
C PRO A 30 11.28 5.88 -5.05
N LEU A 31 10.27 6.75 -5.16
CA LEU A 31 8.90 6.43 -4.75
C LEU A 31 8.12 5.87 -5.94
N PHE A 32 7.73 4.60 -5.87
CA PHE A 32 6.87 3.95 -6.87
C PHE A 32 5.39 4.06 -6.48
N THR A 33 4.87 5.27 -6.53
CA THR A 33 3.44 5.53 -6.27
C THR A 33 2.61 5.41 -7.55
N PRO A 34 1.28 5.19 -7.49
CA PRO A 34 0.41 5.18 -8.66
C PRO A 34 0.55 6.46 -9.48
N ILE A 35 0.56 6.34 -10.80
CA ILE A 35 0.53 7.50 -11.69
C ILE A 35 -0.86 8.15 -11.62
N THR A 36 -0.89 9.46 -11.49
CA THR A 36 -2.11 10.26 -11.47
C THR A 36 -2.12 11.30 -12.58
N LEU A 37 -3.24 11.94 -12.85
CA LEU A 37 -3.33 13.00 -13.86
C LEU A 37 -2.42 14.19 -13.55
N ASP A 38 -2.10 14.43 -12.27
CA ASP A 38 -1.21 15.51 -11.83
C ASP A 38 0.27 15.29 -12.17
N ASP A 39 0.63 14.05 -12.51
CA ASP A 39 2.00 13.72 -12.91
C ASP A 39 2.35 14.20 -14.33
N PHE A 40 1.35 14.65 -15.07
CA PHE A 40 1.49 15.20 -16.42
C PHE A 40 1.67 16.72 -16.43
N ARG A 41 2.42 17.29 -15.51
CA ARG A 41 2.66 18.74 -15.38
C ARG A 41 3.17 19.37 -16.67
N GLY A 42 2.69 20.58 -16.95
CA GLY A 42 2.98 21.30 -18.20
C GLY A 42 2.13 20.85 -19.37
N SER A 43 1.42 19.74 -19.26
CA SER A 43 0.61 19.12 -20.29
C SER A 43 -0.86 18.99 -19.91
N GLY A 44 -1.36 19.79 -18.96
CA GLY A 44 -2.75 19.74 -18.50
C GLY A 44 -3.76 19.79 -19.65
N HIS A 45 -3.48 20.55 -20.70
CA HIS A 45 -4.31 20.58 -21.90
C HIS A 45 -4.29 19.26 -22.68
N ILE A 46 -3.14 18.55 -22.75
CA ILE A 46 -3.04 17.25 -23.42
C ILE A 46 -3.92 16.24 -22.69
N VAL A 47 -3.77 16.16 -21.37
CA VAL A 47 -4.57 15.26 -20.52
C VAL A 47 -6.06 15.63 -20.57
N ALA A 48 -6.40 16.91 -20.58
CA ALA A 48 -7.78 17.37 -20.69
C ALA A 48 -8.41 16.94 -22.02
N MET A 49 -7.67 17.04 -23.12
CA MET A 49 -8.12 16.70 -24.46
C MET A 49 -8.14 15.19 -24.74
N ALA A 50 -7.32 14.41 -24.05
CA ALA A 50 -7.27 12.96 -24.21
C ALA A 50 -8.59 12.32 -23.79
N ARG A 51 -9.13 11.42 -24.61
CA ARG A 51 -10.32 10.62 -24.28
C ARG A 51 -9.99 9.52 -23.27
N SER A 52 -8.79 8.98 -23.34
CA SER A 52 -8.27 7.99 -22.41
C SER A 52 -6.83 8.32 -22.07
N VAL A 53 -6.44 8.08 -20.82
CA VAL A 53 -5.08 8.22 -20.33
C VAL A 53 -4.69 6.89 -19.67
N LEU A 54 -3.61 6.30 -20.16
CA LEU A 54 -3.04 5.04 -19.65
C LEU A 54 -1.78 5.36 -18.87
N GLY A 55 -1.64 4.80 -17.69
CA GLY A 55 -0.43 4.86 -16.88
C GLY A 55 0.31 3.53 -16.91
N LEU A 56 1.60 3.59 -17.21
CA LEU A 56 2.49 2.45 -17.14
C LEU A 56 3.49 2.68 -16.01
N SER A 57 3.50 1.82 -14.99
CA SER A 57 4.33 2.01 -13.82
C SER A 57 4.93 0.71 -13.30
N VAL A 58 6.08 0.83 -12.63
CA VAL A 58 6.59 -0.23 -11.78
C VAL A 58 5.78 -0.22 -10.49
N VAL A 59 5.41 -1.39 -9.99
CA VAL A 59 4.69 -1.55 -8.73
C VAL A 59 5.68 -1.97 -7.66
N GLN A 60 5.75 -1.21 -6.59
CA GLN A 60 6.50 -1.64 -5.42
C GLN A 60 5.71 -2.75 -4.71
N ASN A 61 6.29 -3.93 -4.61
CA ASN A 61 5.71 -5.13 -4.00
C ASN A 61 6.43 -5.58 -2.71
N GLY A 62 7.34 -4.76 -2.20
CA GLY A 62 8.09 -5.03 -0.97
C GLY A 62 8.60 -3.73 -0.33
N PRO A 63 9.26 -3.82 0.85
CA PRO A 63 9.75 -2.65 1.58
C PRO A 63 10.88 -1.91 0.85
N GLN A 64 11.62 -2.61 0.00
CA GLN A 64 12.69 -2.02 -0.80
C GLN A 64 12.18 -1.70 -2.21
N PRO A 65 12.44 -0.49 -2.73
CA PRO A 65 12.08 -0.14 -4.10
C PRO A 65 12.94 -0.92 -5.11
N ASP A 66 12.28 -1.57 -6.07
CA ASP A 66 12.92 -2.30 -7.15
C ASP A 66 12.47 -1.73 -8.50
N SER A 67 13.37 -1.14 -9.25
CA SER A 67 13.11 -0.60 -10.58
C SER A 67 12.84 -1.69 -11.64
N ASN A 68 13.26 -2.92 -11.37
CA ASN A 68 12.98 -4.11 -12.19
C ASN A 68 11.76 -4.90 -11.70
N GLY A 69 11.09 -4.41 -10.66
CA GLY A 69 9.91 -5.02 -10.08
C GLY A 69 8.75 -5.19 -11.06
N PRO A 70 7.67 -5.81 -10.62
CA PRO A 70 6.49 -6.04 -11.43
C PRO A 70 5.90 -4.72 -11.94
N ARG A 71 5.24 -4.77 -13.08
CA ARG A 71 4.68 -3.60 -13.75
C ARG A 71 3.19 -3.73 -13.91
N GLN A 72 2.53 -2.58 -13.97
CA GLN A 72 1.10 -2.51 -14.28
C GLN A 72 0.79 -1.48 -15.35
N LEU A 73 -0.26 -1.75 -16.10
CA LEU A 73 -0.94 -0.84 -16.99
C LEU A 73 -2.29 -0.49 -16.37
N GLU A 74 -2.55 0.77 -16.18
CA GLU A 74 -3.75 1.28 -15.52
C GLU A 74 -4.43 2.34 -16.41
N VAL A 75 -5.75 2.29 -16.50
CA VAL A 75 -6.53 3.36 -17.15
C VAL A 75 -6.81 4.44 -16.10
N ILE A 76 -6.09 5.56 -16.17
CA ILE A 76 -6.19 6.66 -15.20
C ILE A 76 -7.40 7.57 -15.51
N LYS A 77 -7.74 7.69 -16.80
CA LYS A 77 -8.86 8.47 -17.28
C LYS A 77 -9.54 7.77 -18.45
N SER A 78 -10.86 7.76 -18.45
CA SER A 78 -11.67 7.39 -19.59
C SER A 78 -12.91 8.27 -19.65
N ASN A 79 -13.17 8.84 -20.83
CA ASN A 79 -14.39 9.61 -21.09
C ASN A 79 -15.49 8.75 -21.76
N VAL A 80 -15.18 7.49 -22.11
CA VAL A 80 -16.05 6.64 -22.94
C VAL A 80 -16.51 5.38 -22.25
N ALA A 81 -15.85 4.97 -21.16
CA ALA A 81 -16.16 3.74 -20.44
C ALA A 81 -15.80 3.86 -18.95
N ARG A 82 -16.36 2.96 -18.14
CA ARG A 82 -15.92 2.75 -16.75
C ARG A 82 -14.45 2.34 -16.74
N LEU A 83 -13.71 2.79 -15.73
CA LEU A 83 -12.31 2.38 -15.53
C LEU A 83 -12.26 0.87 -15.24
N PRO A 84 -11.49 0.11 -16.03
CA PRO A 84 -11.28 -1.30 -15.78
C PRO A 84 -10.27 -1.52 -14.64
N GLU A 85 -10.21 -2.74 -14.15
CA GLU A 85 -9.14 -3.15 -13.24
C GLU A 85 -7.77 -3.07 -13.95
N PRO A 86 -6.70 -2.69 -13.23
CA PRO A 86 -5.36 -2.66 -13.78
C PRO A 86 -4.89 -4.03 -14.26
N LEU A 87 -4.04 -4.05 -15.27
CA LEU A 87 -3.37 -5.25 -15.77
C LEU A 87 -1.92 -5.27 -15.32
N GLY A 88 -1.48 -6.41 -14.79
CA GLY A 88 -0.08 -6.68 -14.53
C GLY A 88 0.65 -7.18 -15.76
N PHE A 89 1.94 -6.94 -15.85
CA PHE A 89 2.79 -7.59 -16.83
C PHE A 89 4.24 -7.75 -16.36
N GLU A 90 4.87 -8.78 -16.89
CA GLU A 90 6.27 -9.08 -16.73
C GLU A 90 6.99 -8.90 -18.07
N MET A 91 8.22 -8.43 -18.02
CA MET A 91 9.11 -8.33 -19.17
C MET A 91 10.11 -9.47 -19.11
N LEU A 92 9.91 -10.47 -19.94
CA LEU A 92 10.79 -11.65 -20.00
C LEU A 92 11.79 -11.50 -21.15
N PRO A 93 13.10 -11.68 -20.92
CA PRO A 93 14.08 -11.65 -21.99
C PRO A 93 13.84 -12.81 -22.96
N LEU A 94 13.87 -12.51 -24.25
CA LEU A 94 13.74 -13.48 -25.33
C LEU A 94 15.06 -13.53 -26.11
N ALA A 95 15.72 -14.70 -26.13
CA ALA A 95 16.95 -14.90 -26.89
C ALA A 95 16.64 -14.99 -28.40
N PRO A 96 17.54 -14.51 -29.31
CA PRO A 96 18.82 -13.86 -29.05
C PRO A 96 18.70 -12.35 -28.74
N ALA A 97 17.61 -11.71 -29.08
CA ALA A 97 17.35 -10.31 -28.78
C ALA A 97 15.84 -10.03 -28.84
N GLY A 98 15.26 -9.64 -27.74
CA GLY A 98 13.84 -9.30 -27.65
C GLY A 98 13.32 -9.34 -26.23
N VAL A 99 12.07 -8.94 -26.08
CA VAL A 99 11.35 -8.96 -24.82
C VAL A 99 9.95 -9.52 -25.07
N LEU A 100 9.56 -10.51 -24.30
CA LEU A 100 8.20 -11.00 -24.24
C LEU A 100 7.46 -10.29 -23.11
N LEU A 101 6.28 -9.76 -23.41
CA LEU A 101 5.37 -9.24 -22.39
C LEU A 101 4.39 -10.34 -21.99
N LYS A 102 4.48 -10.78 -20.75
CA LYS A 102 3.55 -11.72 -20.16
C LYS A 102 2.53 -10.97 -19.32
N TRP A 103 1.29 -10.93 -19.77
CA TRP A 103 0.19 -10.24 -19.11
C TRP A 103 -0.46 -11.12 -18.04
N GLY A 104 -0.98 -10.50 -17.01
CA GLY A 104 -1.67 -11.16 -15.91
C GLY A 104 -2.42 -10.18 -15.02
N THR A 105 -2.79 -10.65 -13.86
CA THR A 105 -3.41 -9.81 -12.82
C THR A 105 -2.43 -8.72 -12.35
N ALA A 106 -2.94 -7.56 -12.02
CA ALA A 106 -2.11 -6.51 -11.45
C ALA A 106 -1.42 -6.99 -10.18
N PRO A 107 -0.12 -6.70 -10.02
CA PRO A 107 0.59 -7.06 -8.81
C PRO A 107 0.06 -6.30 -7.62
N GLU A 108 0.00 -6.94 -6.46
CA GLU A 108 -0.37 -6.27 -5.22
C GLU A 108 0.69 -5.22 -4.87
N ARG A 109 0.21 -4.04 -4.54
CA ARG A 109 1.07 -2.92 -4.16
C ARG A 109 1.41 -3.02 -2.68
N TRP A 110 2.70 -3.06 -2.37
CA TRP A 110 3.16 -2.99 -1.00
C TRP A 110 2.76 -1.66 -0.35
N GLN A 111 2.27 -1.76 0.85
CA GLN A 111 1.95 -0.61 1.68
C GLN A 111 2.89 -0.61 2.88
N ALA A 112 3.52 0.52 3.14
CA ALA A 112 4.33 0.66 4.35
C ALA A 112 3.43 0.47 5.57
N PRO A 113 3.86 -0.29 6.57
CA PRO A 113 3.14 -0.41 7.82
C PRO A 113 2.83 0.98 8.39
N THR A 114 1.63 1.15 8.83
CA THR A 114 1.25 2.36 9.55
C THR A 114 1.77 2.30 10.98
N LYS A 115 1.81 3.45 11.66
CA LYS A 115 2.11 3.49 13.11
C LYS A 115 1.18 2.59 13.93
N LEU A 116 -0.03 2.35 13.44
CA LEU A 116 -0.98 1.45 14.07
C LEU A 116 -0.59 -0.02 13.85
N ASP A 117 -0.21 -0.38 12.63
CA ASP A 117 0.25 -1.75 12.32
C ASP A 117 1.53 -2.09 13.10
N GLU A 118 2.47 -1.15 13.16
CA GLU A 118 3.68 -1.30 13.98
C GLU A 118 3.33 -1.51 15.47
N CYS A 119 2.35 -0.76 15.99
CA CYS A 119 1.89 -0.88 17.36
C CYS A 119 1.15 -2.20 17.62
N VAL A 120 0.38 -2.70 16.64
CA VAL A 120 -0.29 -4.02 16.74
C VAL A 120 0.73 -5.12 16.84
N THR A 121 1.73 -5.14 15.96
CA THR A 121 2.81 -6.12 15.97
C THR A 121 3.58 -6.05 17.29
N TRP A 122 4.05 -4.86 17.67
CA TRP A 122 4.77 -4.65 18.92
C TRP A 122 3.97 -5.12 20.16
N LEU A 123 2.68 -4.79 20.20
CA LEU A 123 1.83 -5.16 21.36
C LEU A 123 1.61 -6.66 21.45
N ALA A 124 1.45 -7.33 20.30
CA ALA A 124 1.31 -8.78 20.23
C ALA A 124 2.57 -9.49 20.69
N ASP A 125 3.73 -9.09 20.14
CA ASP A 125 5.03 -9.68 20.49
C ASP A 125 5.33 -9.47 21.97
N TRP A 126 5.17 -8.25 22.47
CA TRP A 126 5.52 -7.93 23.85
C TRP A 126 4.62 -8.62 24.90
N LEU A 127 3.31 -8.69 24.65
CA LEU A 127 2.40 -9.42 25.55
C LEU A 127 2.59 -10.94 25.45
N GLY A 128 2.91 -11.45 24.26
CA GLY A 128 3.21 -12.87 24.05
C GLY A 128 4.51 -13.31 24.75
N GLU A 129 5.54 -12.46 24.70
CA GLU A 129 6.84 -12.75 25.34
C GLU A 129 6.81 -12.57 26.86
N ALA A 130 5.93 -11.73 27.40
CA ALA A 130 5.86 -11.45 28.84
C ALA A 130 5.53 -12.67 29.69
N GLY A 131 4.77 -13.63 29.14
CA GLY A 131 4.39 -14.88 29.83
C GLY A 131 3.48 -14.68 31.07
N GLU A 132 3.26 -13.43 31.50
CA GLU A 132 2.40 -13.04 32.60
C GLU A 132 1.52 -11.85 32.25
N PRO A 133 0.35 -11.67 32.89
CA PRO A 133 -0.50 -10.52 32.65
C PRO A 133 0.14 -9.20 33.09
N LEU A 134 0.10 -8.18 32.23
CA LEU A 134 0.69 -6.88 32.47
C LEU A 134 -0.37 -5.80 32.76
N SER A 135 -0.01 -4.81 33.59
CA SER A 135 -0.91 -3.71 33.84
C SER A 135 -1.06 -2.82 32.59
N PRO A 136 -2.27 -2.30 32.31
CA PRO A 136 -2.45 -1.36 31.20
C PRO A 136 -1.56 -0.12 31.32
N GLN A 137 -1.19 0.27 32.53
CA GLN A 137 -0.32 1.43 32.79
C GLN A 137 1.11 1.15 32.35
N ASP A 138 1.66 -0.03 32.66
CA ASP A 138 2.99 -0.43 32.24
C ASP A 138 3.05 -0.60 30.73
N VAL A 139 2.03 -1.21 30.13
CA VAL A 139 1.91 -1.32 28.66
C VAL A 139 1.94 0.07 28.00
N ILE A 140 1.17 1.03 28.52
CA ILE A 140 1.13 2.40 27.97
C ILE A 140 2.47 3.11 28.20
N ALA A 141 3.12 2.92 29.35
CA ALA A 141 4.41 3.53 29.65
C ALA A 141 5.49 3.03 28.67
N GLU A 142 5.53 1.73 28.41
CA GLU A 142 6.48 1.15 27.46
C GLU A 142 6.17 1.54 26.02
N ALA A 143 4.90 1.50 25.62
CA ALA A 143 4.47 1.98 24.31
C ALA A 143 4.91 3.41 24.04
N LYS A 144 4.85 4.28 25.04
CA LYS A 144 5.32 5.67 24.94
C LYS A 144 6.83 5.74 24.67
N ARG A 145 7.64 4.86 25.26
CA ARG A 145 9.08 4.78 24.99
C ARG A 145 9.35 4.34 23.56
N MET A 146 8.51 3.44 23.03
CA MET A 146 8.54 2.99 21.63
C MET A 146 7.96 4.03 20.64
N GLY A 147 7.47 5.17 21.12
CA GLY A 147 6.92 6.26 20.29
C GLY A 147 5.47 6.07 19.88
N PHE A 148 4.72 5.22 20.57
CA PHE A 148 3.28 5.04 20.36
C PHE A 148 2.46 5.91 21.31
N SER A 149 1.37 6.47 20.81
CA SER A 149 0.42 7.20 21.66
C SER A 149 -0.50 6.23 22.40
N ARG A 150 -1.02 6.67 23.56
CA ARG A 150 -2.05 5.91 24.30
C ARG A 150 -3.25 5.52 23.41
N ALA A 151 -3.70 6.43 22.55
CA ALA A 151 -4.82 6.16 21.64
C ALA A 151 -4.46 5.06 20.63
N THR A 152 -3.23 5.04 20.12
CA THR A 152 -2.73 4.01 19.21
C THR A 152 -2.72 2.64 19.88
N VAL A 153 -2.27 2.56 21.13
CA VAL A 153 -2.27 1.31 21.91
C VAL A 153 -3.67 0.75 22.10
N PHE A 154 -4.64 1.60 22.44
CA PHE A 154 -6.02 1.13 22.60
C PHE A 154 -6.63 0.65 21.27
N ARG A 155 -6.34 1.31 20.16
CA ARG A 155 -6.76 0.86 18.83
C ARG A 155 -6.08 -0.47 18.44
N ALA A 156 -4.79 -0.60 18.69
CA ALA A 156 -4.05 -1.85 18.46
C ALA A 156 -4.64 -3.01 19.27
N ARG A 157 -4.95 -2.76 20.55
CA ARG A 157 -5.65 -3.73 21.39
C ARG A 157 -7.03 -4.11 20.86
N GLU A 158 -7.75 -3.17 20.30
CA GLU A 158 -9.07 -3.42 19.69
C GLU A 158 -8.95 -4.33 18.46
N ILE A 159 -7.91 -4.14 17.63
CA ILE A 159 -7.59 -5.00 16.48
C ILE A 159 -7.21 -6.41 16.94
N LEU A 160 -6.39 -6.54 17.98
CA LEU A 160 -6.00 -7.83 18.55
C LEU A 160 -7.17 -8.55 19.25
N GLY A 161 -8.20 -7.80 19.65
CA GLY A 161 -9.48 -8.33 20.09
C GLY A 161 -9.40 -9.40 21.16
N ALA A 162 -9.81 -10.62 20.81
CA ALA A 162 -9.88 -11.77 21.73
C ALA A 162 -8.49 -12.27 22.19
N LYS A 163 -7.41 -11.93 21.48
CA LYS A 163 -6.04 -12.31 21.88
C LYS A 163 -5.57 -11.61 23.17
N ILE A 164 -6.24 -10.53 23.58
CA ILE A 164 -5.91 -9.81 24.81
C ILE A 164 -7.12 -9.83 25.74
N LYS A 165 -7.09 -10.67 26.75
CA LYS A 165 -8.12 -10.72 27.79
C LYS A 165 -7.81 -9.80 28.96
N ASN A 166 -8.86 -9.26 29.57
CA ASN A 166 -8.79 -8.58 30.86
C ASN A 166 -8.89 -9.64 31.98
N THR A 167 -8.05 -9.54 32.98
CA THR A 167 -8.13 -10.41 34.18
C THR A 167 -9.27 -9.99 35.12
N ALA A 168 -9.70 -8.73 35.02
CA ALA A 168 -10.81 -8.16 35.81
C ALA A 168 -11.66 -7.21 34.97
N GLY A 169 -12.66 -6.57 35.57
CA GLY A 169 -13.50 -5.59 34.88
C GLY A 169 -12.66 -4.41 34.32
N ARG A 170 -13.07 -3.85 33.19
CA ARG A 170 -12.31 -2.76 32.50
C ARG A 170 -11.97 -1.53 33.36
N ARG A 171 -12.76 -1.29 34.44
CA ARG A 171 -12.59 -0.17 35.37
C ARG A 171 -11.96 -0.59 36.70
N ASP A 172 -11.66 -1.87 36.86
CA ASP A 172 -11.00 -2.39 38.05
C ASP A 172 -9.53 -1.93 38.05
N PRO A 173 -9.02 -1.32 39.15
CA PRO A 173 -7.63 -0.91 39.22
C PRO A 173 -6.64 -2.10 39.16
N ASN A 174 -7.11 -3.32 39.46
CA ASN A 174 -6.32 -4.55 39.40
C ASN A 174 -6.44 -5.25 38.04
N ASN A 175 -7.10 -4.63 37.05
CA ASN A 175 -7.23 -5.23 35.74
C ASN A 175 -5.88 -5.30 35.03
N LEU A 176 -5.55 -6.48 34.56
CA LEU A 176 -4.33 -6.76 33.77
C LEU A 176 -4.74 -7.23 32.36
N TRP A 177 -3.83 -7.09 31.42
CA TRP A 177 -3.93 -7.61 30.05
C TRP A 177 -3.13 -8.88 29.93
N ALA A 178 -3.80 -9.99 29.62
CA ALA A 178 -3.20 -11.29 29.39
C ALA A 178 -3.26 -11.65 27.91
N TRP A 179 -2.16 -12.15 27.37
CA TRP A 179 -2.13 -12.71 26.02
C TRP A 179 -2.75 -14.11 26.04
N GLN A 180 -3.45 -14.48 24.96
CA GLN A 180 -4.00 -15.82 24.76
C GLN A 180 -3.50 -16.37 23.45
N ASP A 181 -2.84 -17.49 23.48
CA ASP A 181 -2.54 -18.28 22.29
C ASP A 181 -3.78 -19.00 21.79
N GLU A 182 -3.86 -19.22 20.49
CA GLU A 182 -5.06 -19.78 19.83
C GLU A 182 -5.35 -21.27 20.20
N ASP A 183 -4.45 -21.94 20.94
CA ASP A 183 -4.52 -23.41 21.17
C ASP A 183 -5.36 -23.84 22.39
N GLU A 184 -5.87 -22.95 23.22
CA GLU A 184 -6.67 -23.35 24.41
C GLU A 184 -8.18 -23.46 24.18
N SER A 185 -8.70 -23.25 22.98
CA SER A 185 -10.17 -23.24 22.73
C SER A 185 -10.76 -24.53 22.14
N VAL A 186 -10.02 -25.63 22.06
CA VAL A 186 -10.48 -26.91 21.45
C VAL A 186 -10.58 -28.07 22.46
N THR A 187 -10.64 -27.80 23.76
CA THR A 187 -10.94 -28.88 24.73
C THR A 187 -11.88 -28.37 25.82
N ALA A 188 -13.17 -28.35 25.48
CA ALA A 188 -14.25 -28.45 26.45
C ALA A 188 -15.51 -28.96 25.77
#